data_55b57e3a361a6a1b311ecebabd4663bc
#
_entry.id   55b57e3a361a6a1b311ecebabd4663bc
#
_cell.length_a   1.000
_cell.length_b   1.000
_cell.length_c   1.000
_cell.angle_alpha   90.00
_cell.angle_beta   90.00
_cell.angle_gamma   90.00
#
_symmetry.space_group_name_H-M   'P 1'
#
loop_
_entity.id
_entity.type
_entity.pdbx_description
1 polymer ?
#
loop_
_entity_poly.entity_id
_entity_poly.type
_entity_poly.pdbx_seq_one_letter_code
_entity_poly.pdbx_strand_id
1 'polypeptide(L)'
;MKKHRIFKRILIVFLCLAIVGVTSLFIINGYVKSSGKDRILTVEKAAELDDVDCIIVLGCQIKDDGSLSHMLRDRLMRGLEVYEAGAAPKLLMSGDHGREDYDEVGAMKNYAIENGVPSENVFMDHAGFSTYETVYRAKEIFEADKVIIVTQEYHLYRALYIAKQLGVDAYGVSSDLNTYAGQSMRDFREVLARCKDWVMCIFIPEPTYLGEAIPVSGNGDLTND
;
A
#
# COMPACT_ATOMS: atom_id res chain seq x y z
N MET A 1 14.22 -2.50 54.03
CA MET A 1 12.97 -3.20 53.71
C MET A 1 11.97 -2.38 52.87
N LYS A 2 11.67 -1.11 53.18
CA LYS A 2 10.73 -0.26 52.37
C LYS A 2 11.18 -0.07 50.93
N LYS A 3 12.46 0.24 50.64
CA LYS A 3 12.98 0.45 49.27
C LYS A 3 12.79 -0.80 48.36
N HIS A 4 12.99 -2.01 48.90
CA HIS A 4 12.82 -3.25 48.14
C HIS A 4 11.35 -3.53 47.77
N ARG A 5 10.39 -3.17 48.64
CA ARG A 5 8.96 -3.28 48.34
C ARG A 5 8.52 -2.26 47.27
N ILE A 6 9.06 -1.04 47.30
CA ILE A 6 8.77 -0.02 46.29
C ILE A 6 9.33 -0.46 44.92
N PHE A 7 10.57 -0.93 44.87
CA PHE A 7 11.16 -1.46 43.65
C PHE A 7 10.36 -2.62 43.04
N LYS A 8 9.92 -3.60 43.85
CA LYS A 8 9.06 -4.68 43.38
C LYS A 8 7.74 -4.17 42.79
N ARG A 9 7.10 -3.18 43.42
CA ARG A 9 5.85 -2.58 42.89
C ARG A 9 6.08 -1.89 41.54
N ILE A 10 7.15 -1.11 41.40
CA ILE A 10 7.51 -0.46 40.13
C ILE A 10 7.76 -1.50 39.03
N LEU A 11 8.49 -2.57 39.33
CA LEU A 11 8.75 -3.66 38.39
C LEU A 11 7.46 -4.37 37.94
N ILE A 12 6.53 -4.62 38.87
CA ILE A 12 5.23 -5.22 38.53
C ILE A 12 4.42 -4.30 37.64
N VAL A 13 4.36 -3.00 37.95
CA VAL A 13 3.64 -2.02 37.12
C VAL A 13 4.24 -2.00 35.70
N PHE A 14 5.57 -1.93 35.61
CA PHE A 14 6.25 -1.96 34.32
C PHE A 14 5.96 -3.24 33.53
N LEU A 15 5.98 -4.40 34.19
CA LEU A 15 5.65 -5.68 33.58
C LEU A 15 4.18 -5.71 33.08
N CYS A 16 3.25 -5.21 33.90
CA CYS A 16 1.85 -5.11 33.50
C CYS A 16 1.67 -4.20 32.28
N LEU A 17 2.32 -3.03 32.24
CA LEU A 17 2.29 -2.12 31.09
C LEU A 17 2.89 -2.76 29.84
N ALA A 18 4.00 -3.49 29.97
CA ALA A 18 4.61 -4.24 28.87
C ALA A 18 3.67 -5.31 28.31
N ILE A 19 3.01 -6.08 29.18
CA ILE A 19 2.02 -7.10 28.78
C ILE A 19 0.85 -6.44 28.04
N VAL A 20 0.30 -5.36 28.58
CA VAL A 20 -0.80 -4.61 27.95
C VAL A 20 -0.35 -4.09 26.57
N GLY A 21 0.84 -3.50 26.48
CA GLY A 21 1.40 -3.02 25.20
C GLY A 21 1.51 -4.13 24.15
N VAL A 22 2.14 -5.26 24.53
CA VAL A 22 2.30 -6.40 23.60
C VAL A 22 0.92 -6.97 23.21
N THR A 23 0.01 -7.14 24.16
CA THR A 23 -1.35 -7.64 23.86
C THR A 23 -2.09 -6.71 22.91
N SER A 24 -1.98 -5.39 23.10
CA SER A 24 -2.60 -4.40 22.22
C SER A 24 -2.06 -4.49 20.78
N LEU A 25 -0.74 -4.70 20.60
CA LEU A 25 -0.16 -4.90 19.27
C LEU A 25 -0.79 -6.10 18.54
N PHE A 26 -0.98 -7.21 19.22
CA PHE A 26 -1.59 -8.40 18.63
C PHE A 26 -3.09 -8.20 18.31
N ILE A 27 -3.83 -7.52 19.19
CA ILE A 27 -5.24 -7.22 18.97
C ILE A 27 -5.41 -6.30 17.76
N ILE A 28 -4.65 -5.20 17.68
CA ILE A 28 -4.69 -4.25 16.56
C ILE A 28 -4.29 -4.96 15.27
N ASN A 29 -3.19 -5.73 15.28
CA ASN A 29 -2.76 -6.48 14.12
C ASN A 29 -3.84 -7.46 13.61
N GLY A 30 -4.49 -8.18 14.52
CA GLY A 30 -5.60 -9.09 14.19
C GLY A 30 -6.81 -8.35 13.61
N TYR A 31 -7.17 -7.20 14.19
CA TYR A 31 -8.26 -6.35 13.72
C TYR A 31 -8.00 -5.82 12.30
N VAL A 32 -6.82 -5.26 12.04
CA VAL A 32 -6.42 -4.76 10.71
C VAL A 32 -6.47 -5.89 9.67
N LYS A 33 -5.93 -7.07 9.99
CA LYS A 33 -5.99 -8.23 9.08
C LYS A 33 -7.42 -8.66 8.78
N SER A 34 -8.27 -8.77 9.80
CA SER A 34 -9.64 -9.24 9.63
C SER A 34 -10.50 -8.26 8.81
N SER A 35 -10.21 -6.95 8.89
CA SER A 35 -11.00 -5.92 8.21
C SER A 35 -10.87 -5.91 6.68
N GLY A 36 -9.75 -6.43 6.13
CA GLY A 36 -9.48 -6.44 4.68
C GLY A 36 -9.55 -7.84 4.05
N LYS A 37 -9.63 -8.91 4.85
CA LYS A 37 -9.46 -10.27 4.35
C LYS A 37 -10.45 -10.66 3.25
N ASP A 38 -11.72 -10.31 3.40
CA ASP A 38 -12.79 -10.70 2.48
C ASP A 38 -12.79 -9.87 1.18
N ARG A 39 -11.89 -8.87 1.09
CA ARG A 39 -11.70 -8.00 -0.08
C ARG A 39 -10.47 -8.37 -0.91
N ILE A 40 -9.77 -9.45 -0.55
CA ILE A 40 -8.66 -9.98 -1.36
C ILE A 40 -9.25 -10.96 -2.37
N LEU A 41 -9.07 -10.67 -3.65
CA LEU A 41 -9.67 -11.37 -4.78
C LEU A 41 -8.61 -12.06 -5.64
N THR A 42 -9.04 -13.01 -6.45
CA THR A 42 -8.26 -13.47 -7.62
C THR A 42 -8.42 -12.49 -8.78
N VAL A 43 -7.58 -12.62 -9.82
CA VAL A 43 -7.67 -11.77 -11.02
C VAL A 43 -9.03 -11.88 -11.68
N GLU A 44 -9.57 -13.11 -11.82
CA GLU A 44 -10.86 -13.37 -12.43
C GLU A 44 -12.00 -12.68 -11.70
N LYS A 45 -12.00 -12.74 -10.35
CA LYS A 45 -13.01 -12.07 -9.53
C LYS A 45 -12.86 -10.55 -9.53
N ALA A 46 -11.63 -10.06 -9.66
CA ALA A 46 -11.38 -8.63 -9.79
C ALA A 46 -11.91 -8.09 -11.12
N ALA A 47 -11.84 -8.88 -12.20
CA ALA A 47 -12.40 -8.55 -13.51
C ALA A 47 -13.95 -8.58 -13.56
N GLU A 48 -14.61 -9.18 -12.56
CA GLU A 48 -16.07 -9.16 -12.42
C GLU A 48 -16.60 -7.91 -11.69
N LEU A 49 -15.71 -7.05 -11.19
CA LEU A 49 -16.10 -5.81 -10.51
C LEU A 49 -16.52 -4.75 -11.53
N ASP A 50 -17.63 -4.08 -11.25
CA ASP A 50 -18.10 -2.94 -12.04
C ASP A 50 -17.53 -1.61 -11.49
N ASP A 51 -17.40 -0.61 -12.36
CA ASP A 51 -17.10 0.79 -12.02
C ASP A 51 -15.81 0.95 -11.17
N VAL A 52 -14.76 0.21 -11.50
CA VAL A 52 -13.44 0.39 -10.89
C VAL A 52 -12.69 1.49 -11.61
N ASP A 53 -12.26 2.53 -10.90
CA ASP A 53 -11.58 3.70 -11.46
C ASP A 53 -10.17 3.36 -11.93
N CYS A 54 -9.38 2.68 -11.09
CA CYS A 54 -8.01 2.30 -11.42
C CYS A 54 -7.49 1.11 -10.62
N ILE A 55 -6.37 0.56 -11.12
CA ILE A 55 -5.54 -0.40 -10.42
C ILE A 55 -4.34 0.35 -9.85
N ILE A 56 -4.19 0.36 -8.52
CA ILE A 56 -3.03 0.95 -7.84
C ILE A 56 -1.96 -0.12 -7.67
N VAL A 57 -0.80 0.08 -8.32
CA VAL A 57 0.37 -0.77 -8.11
C VAL A 57 1.30 -0.08 -7.13
N LEU A 58 1.51 -0.70 -5.97
CA LEU A 58 2.37 -0.13 -4.92
C LEU A 58 3.85 -0.38 -5.22
N GLY A 59 4.68 0.66 -5.13
CA GLY A 59 6.13 0.58 -5.21
C GLY A 59 6.76 -0.22 -4.06
N CYS A 60 7.95 -0.76 -4.28
CA CYS A 60 8.74 -1.45 -3.25
C CYS A 60 10.24 -1.51 -3.56
N GLN A 61 10.76 -0.49 -4.17
CA GLN A 61 12.14 -0.23 -4.53
C GLN A 61 12.59 -0.76 -5.90
N ILE A 62 13.34 0.09 -6.59
CA ILE A 62 14.24 -0.28 -7.68
C ILE A 62 15.64 -0.55 -7.10
N LYS A 63 16.49 -1.25 -7.87
CA LYS A 63 17.89 -1.49 -7.50
C LYS A 63 18.76 -0.27 -7.83
N ASP A 64 19.99 -0.26 -7.32
CA ASP A 64 20.96 0.84 -7.55
C ASP A 64 21.29 1.05 -9.04
N ASP A 65 21.10 0.03 -9.89
CA ASP A 65 21.27 0.10 -11.34
C ASP A 65 20.01 0.57 -12.09
N GLY A 66 18.96 1.02 -11.36
CA GLY A 66 17.68 1.43 -11.90
C GLY A 66 16.76 0.27 -12.31
N SER A 67 17.20 -0.98 -12.23
CA SER A 67 16.36 -2.12 -12.58
C SER A 67 15.34 -2.45 -11.48
N LEU A 68 14.20 -3.02 -11.88
CA LEU A 68 13.15 -3.43 -10.96
C LEU A 68 13.65 -4.50 -9.97
N SER A 69 13.33 -4.36 -8.70
CA SER A 69 13.47 -5.46 -7.75
C SER A 69 12.56 -6.64 -8.18
N HIS A 70 12.88 -7.86 -7.76
CA HIS A 70 12.06 -9.03 -8.08
C HIS A 70 10.61 -8.86 -7.58
N MET A 71 10.47 -8.29 -6.39
CA MET A 71 9.17 -8.05 -5.76
C MET A 71 8.37 -6.97 -6.50
N LEU A 72 9.02 -5.89 -6.96
CA LEU A 72 8.37 -4.85 -7.75
C LEU A 72 7.94 -5.38 -9.12
N ARG A 73 8.79 -6.19 -9.77
CA ARG A 73 8.43 -6.85 -11.03
C ARG A 73 7.18 -7.71 -10.87
N ASP A 74 7.08 -8.51 -9.81
CA ASP A 74 5.90 -9.35 -9.57
C ASP A 74 4.64 -8.51 -9.34
N ARG A 75 4.75 -7.33 -8.69
CA ARG A 75 3.63 -6.38 -8.58
C ARG A 75 3.19 -5.86 -9.94
N LEU A 76 4.14 -5.44 -10.76
CA LEU A 76 3.85 -4.92 -12.09
C LEU A 76 3.23 -6.00 -12.99
N MET A 77 3.81 -7.21 -13.02
CA MET A 77 3.23 -8.34 -13.76
C MET A 77 1.79 -8.62 -13.34
N ARG A 78 1.53 -8.64 -12.03
CA ARG A 78 0.16 -8.85 -11.52
C ARG A 78 -0.76 -7.68 -11.84
N GLY A 79 -0.28 -6.43 -11.74
CA GLY A 79 -1.04 -5.24 -12.11
C GLY A 79 -1.46 -5.25 -13.58
N LEU A 80 -0.54 -5.64 -14.46
CA LEU A 80 -0.83 -5.78 -15.89
C LEU A 80 -1.83 -6.91 -16.16
N GLU A 81 -1.69 -8.07 -15.52
CA GLU A 81 -2.65 -9.17 -15.64
C GLU A 81 -4.08 -8.75 -15.24
N VAL A 82 -4.21 -7.97 -14.17
CA VAL A 82 -5.50 -7.42 -13.72
C VAL A 82 -6.04 -6.39 -14.73
N TYR A 83 -5.16 -5.56 -15.30
CA TYR A 83 -5.52 -4.58 -16.33
C TYR A 83 -5.96 -5.27 -17.63
N GLU A 84 -5.21 -6.26 -18.12
CA GLU A 84 -5.52 -7.04 -19.32
C GLU A 84 -6.82 -7.84 -19.17
N ALA A 85 -7.15 -8.28 -17.95
CA ALA A 85 -8.42 -8.91 -17.65
C ALA A 85 -9.62 -7.92 -17.70
N GLY A 86 -9.38 -6.63 -17.92
CA GLY A 86 -10.40 -5.60 -18.03
C GLY A 86 -11.00 -5.13 -16.71
N ALA A 87 -10.32 -5.38 -15.58
CA ALA A 87 -10.81 -5.03 -14.25
C ALA A 87 -10.90 -3.53 -13.98
N ALA A 88 -10.10 -2.70 -14.65
CA ALA A 88 -10.18 -1.24 -14.63
C ALA A 88 -9.50 -0.61 -15.85
N PRO A 89 -9.88 0.61 -16.25
CA PRO A 89 -9.36 1.26 -17.46
C PRO A 89 -7.98 1.92 -17.27
N LYS A 90 -7.53 2.11 -16.02
CA LYS A 90 -6.35 2.89 -15.69
C LYS A 90 -5.45 2.17 -14.68
N LEU A 91 -4.15 2.48 -14.76
CA LEU A 91 -3.13 2.09 -13.79
C LEU A 91 -2.63 3.34 -13.04
N LEU A 92 -2.50 3.27 -11.73
CA LEU A 92 -1.85 4.28 -10.89
C LEU A 92 -0.61 3.65 -10.27
N MET A 93 0.56 4.05 -10.77
CA MET A 93 1.86 3.65 -10.23
C MET A 93 2.20 4.56 -9.05
N SER A 94 2.19 4.06 -7.83
CA SER A 94 2.46 4.87 -6.65
C SER A 94 3.71 4.38 -5.93
N GLY A 95 4.68 5.27 -5.78
CA GLY A 95 5.98 4.97 -5.21
C GLY A 95 6.71 6.21 -4.73
N ASP A 96 7.99 6.04 -4.41
CA ASP A 96 8.86 7.10 -3.92
C ASP A 96 9.67 7.70 -5.09
N HIS A 97 9.59 9.03 -5.24
CA HIS A 97 10.46 9.84 -6.10
C HIS A 97 11.06 11.00 -5.29
N GLY A 98 11.41 10.74 -4.04
CA GLY A 98 11.94 11.77 -3.11
C GLY A 98 13.38 12.18 -3.38
N ARG A 99 14.07 11.62 -4.39
CA ARG A 99 15.46 11.96 -4.77
C ARG A 99 15.60 11.98 -6.28
N GLU A 100 16.38 12.95 -6.81
CA GLU A 100 16.62 13.14 -8.25
C GLU A 100 17.24 11.91 -8.94
N ASP A 101 18.00 11.09 -8.20
CA ASP A 101 18.65 9.87 -8.68
C ASP A 101 17.81 8.59 -8.50
N TYR A 102 16.53 8.72 -8.09
CA TYR A 102 15.67 7.60 -7.78
C TYR A 102 14.26 7.81 -8.30
N ASP A 103 13.98 7.28 -9.48
CA ASP A 103 12.68 7.34 -10.16
C ASP A 103 12.03 5.95 -10.23
N GLU A 104 11.39 5.55 -9.12
CA GLU A 104 10.68 4.27 -9.07
C GLU A 104 9.42 4.29 -9.94
N VAL A 105 8.65 5.38 -9.89
CA VAL A 105 7.37 5.46 -10.60
C VAL A 105 7.53 5.56 -12.11
N GLY A 106 8.56 6.26 -12.59
CA GLY A 106 8.93 6.28 -14.00
C GLY A 106 9.35 4.91 -14.51
N ALA A 107 10.16 4.16 -13.73
CA ALA A 107 10.51 2.79 -14.05
C ALA A 107 9.28 1.87 -14.11
N MET A 108 8.30 2.07 -13.22
CA MET A 108 7.03 1.32 -13.21
C MET A 108 6.17 1.66 -14.44
N LYS A 109 6.04 2.94 -14.80
CA LYS A 109 5.30 3.39 -15.99
C LYS A 109 5.94 2.86 -17.25
N ASN A 110 7.26 2.98 -17.39
CA ASN A 110 8.00 2.47 -18.55
C ASN A 110 7.78 0.95 -18.73
N TYR A 111 7.83 0.19 -17.64
CA TYR A 111 7.54 -1.24 -17.69
C TYR A 111 6.13 -1.53 -18.25
N ALA A 112 5.12 -0.78 -17.81
CA ALA A 112 3.76 -0.94 -18.30
C ALA A 112 3.63 -0.62 -19.80
N ILE A 113 4.26 0.47 -20.26
CA ILE A 113 4.26 0.87 -21.66
C ILE A 113 4.98 -0.16 -22.53
N GLU A 114 6.14 -0.66 -22.11
CA GLU A 114 6.89 -1.72 -22.80
C GLU A 114 6.08 -3.03 -22.93
N ASN A 115 5.11 -3.25 -22.04
CA ASN A 115 4.19 -4.38 -22.09
C ASN A 115 2.82 -4.05 -22.73
N GLY A 116 2.74 -2.94 -23.48
CA GLY A 116 1.60 -2.64 -24.35
C GLY A 116 0.48 -1.79 -23.74
N VAL A 117 0.65 -1.26 -22.53
CA VAL A 117 -0.34 -0.34 -21.95
C VAL A 117 -0.14 1.06 -22.57
N PRO A 118 -1.19 1.71 -23.10
CA PRO A 118 -1.10 3.08 -23.56
C PRO A 118 -0.63 4.05 -22.46
N SER A 119 0.32 4.95 -22.77
CA SER A 119 0.89 5.88 -21.79
C SER A 119 -0.18 6.72 -21.07
N GLU A 120 -1.20 7.15 -21.80
CA GLU A 120 -2.36 7.90 -21.32
C GLU A 120 -3.21 7.13 -20.27
N ASN A 121 -3.03 5.83 -20.16
CA ASN A 121 -3.73 4.99 -19.17
C ASN A 121 -2.88 4.71 -17.92
N VAL A 122 -1.63 5.21 -17.87
CA VAL A 122 -0.71 4.98 -16.74
C VAL A 122 -0.41 6.30 -16.06
N PHE A 123 -0.93 6.47 -14.86
CA PHE A 123 -0.68 7.61 -13.98
C PHE A 123 0.50 7.33 -13.05
N MET A 124 1.23 8.38 -12.69
CA MET A 124 2.34 8.34 -11.72
C MET A 124 2.01 9.15 -10.48
N ASP A 125 2.06 8.51 -9.32
CA ASP A 125 2.02 9.17 -8.03
C ASP A 125 3.43 9.23 -7.44
N HIS A 126 4.12 10.35 -7.64
CA HIS A 126 5.50 10.60 -7.22
C HIS A 126 5.65 10.82 -5.71
N ALA A 127 4.56 10.97 -4.98
CA ALA A 127 4.55 11.25 -3.54
C ALA A 127 3.87 10.16 -2.71
N GLY A 128 3.84 8.94 -3.21
CA GLY A 128 3.37 7.76 -2.49
C GLY A 128 4.40 7.22 -1.48
N PHE A 129 4.94 8.08 -0.59
CA PHE A 129 6.02 7.71 0.34
C PHE A 129 5.61 6.69 1.42
N SER A 130 4.34 6.49 1.61
CA SER A 130 3.78 5.47 2.48
C SER A 130 2.45 4.97 1.93
N THR A 131 2.04 3.78 2.37
CA THR A 131 0.74 3.22 1.97
C THR A 131 -0.42 4.14 2.36
N TYR A 132 -0.31 4.83 3.49
CA TYR A 132 -1.31 5.81 3.92
C TYR A 132 -1.40 6.98 2.93
N GLU A 133 -0.26 7.56 2.55
CA GLU A 133 -0.22 8.68 1.60
C GLU A 133 -0.67 8.25 0.20
N THR A 134 -0.26 7.08 -0.28
CA THR A 134 -0.76 6.52 -1.55
C THR A 134 -2.29 6.50 -1.59
N VAL A 135 -2.94 5.92 -0.57
CA VAL A 135 -4.41 5.79 -0.55
C VAL A 135 -5.08 7.15 -0.36
N TYR A 136 -4.51 8.01 0.48
CA TYR A 136 -5.01 9.37 0.66
C TYR A 136 -4.98 10.15 -0.66
N ARG A 137 -3.85 10.10 -1.36
CA ARG A 137 -3.65 10.78 -2.64
C ARG A 137 -4.47 10.16 -3.78
N ALA A 138 -4.65 8.84 -3.78
CA ALA A 138 -5.54 8.17 -4.73
C ALA A 138 -6.95 8.77 -4.68
N LYS A 139 -7.45 9.06 -3.48
CA LYS A 139 -8.75 9.70 -3.29
C LYS A 139 -8.75 11.19 -3.61
N GLU A 140 -7.85 11.96 -3.01
CA GLU A 140 -7.94 13.44 -2.99
C GLU A 140 -7.27 14.09 -4.22
N ILE A 141 -6.25 13.42 -4.82
CA ILE A 141 -5.53 13.95 -5.99
C ILE A 141 -6.02 13.26 -7.27
N PHE A 142 -6.12 11.93 -7.24
CA PHE A 142 -6.52 11.15 -8.42
C PHE A 142 -8.03 10.91 -8.50
N GLU A 143 -8.80 11.40 -7.54
CA GLU A 143 -10.27 11.32 -7.47
C GLU A 143 -10.78 9.87 -7.73
N ALA A 144 -10.06 8.88 -7.20
CA ALA A 144 -10.38 7.48 -7.34
C ALA A 144 -11.17 6.98 -6.12
N ASP A 145 -12.44 6.68 -6.31
CA ASP A 145 -13.35 6.22 -5.25
C ASP A 145 -13.36 4.72 -5.10
N LYS A 146 -13.24 3.96 -6.22
CA LYS A 146 -13.21 2.50 -6.24
C LYS A 146 -11.96 1.99 -6.95
N VAL A 147 -11.15 1.21 -6.23
CA VAL A 147 -9.82 0.83 -6.70
C VAL A 147 -9.50 -0.65 -6.46
N ILE A 148 -8.58 -1.19 -7.27
CA ILE A 148 -7.93 -2.48 -7.00
C ILE A 148 -6.47 -2.20 -6.61
N ILE A 149 -6.05 -2.64 -5.41
CA ILE A 149 -4.67 -2.48 -4.94
C ILE A 149 -3.89 -3.76 -5.20
N VAL A 150 -2.74 -3.64 -5.88
CA VAL A 150 -1.85 -4.76 -6.20
C VAL A 150 -0.56 -4.64 -5.40
N THR A 151 -0.33 -5.61 -4.52
CA THR A 151 0.89 -5.78 -3.72
C THR A 151 0.92 -7.20 -3.15
N GLN A 152 1.97 -7.56 -2.36
CA GLN A 152 2.02 -8.85 -1.69
C GLN A 152 0.92 -8.97 -0.62
N GLU A 153 0.40 -10.18 -0.39
CA GLU A 153 -0.74 -10.44 0.49
C GLU A 153 -0.54 -9.89 1.90
N TYR A 154 0.65 -10.07 2.49
CA TYR A 154 0.94 -9.57 3.83
C TYR A 154 0.76 -8.06 3.96
N HIS A 155 0.95 -7.31 2.87
CA HIS A 155 0.79 -5.86 2.77
C HIS A 155 -0.65 -5.45 2.44
N LEU A 156 -1.40 -6.26 1.64
CA LEU A 156 -2.78 -5.98 1.27
C LEU A 156 -3.68 -5.73 2.48
N TYR A 157 -3.54 -6.50 3.55
CA TYR A 157 -4.33 -6.31 4.76
C TYR A 157 -4.25 -4.88 5.32
N ARG A 158 -3.05 -4.28 5.28
CA ARG A 158 -2.83 -2.91 5.74
C ARG A 158 -3.36 -1.88 4.75
N ALA A 159 -3.11 -2.05 3.47
CA ALA A 159 -3.58 -1.16 2.43
C ALA A 159 -5.13 -1.09 2.38
N LEU A 160 -5.80 -2.23 2.43
CA LEU A 160 -7.26 -2.32 2.47
C LEU A 160 -7.86 -1.75 3.75
N TYR A 161 -7.19 -1.90 4.89
CA TYR A 161 -7.60 -1.25 6.13
C TYR A 161 -7.56 0.28 5.99
N ILE A 162 -6.46 0.83 5.49
CA ILE A 162 -6.29 2.27 5.28
C ILE A 162 -7.36 2.78 4.31
N ALA A 163 -7.56 2.10 3.18
CA ALA A 163 -8.57 2.47 2.19
C ALA A 163 -9.97 2.56 2.81
N LYS A 164 -10.36 1.56 3.59
CA LYS A 164 -11.64 1.57 4.33
C LYS A 164 -11.76 2.77 5.28
N GLN A 165 -10.69 3.13 6.01
CA GLN A 165 -10.72 4.24 6.96
C GLN A 165 -10.80 5.60 6.26
N LEU A 166 -10.18 5.72 5.09
CA LEU A 166 -10.22 6.93 4.26
C LEU A 166 -11.46 7.00 3.35
N GLY A 167 -12.33 6.00 3.38
CA GLY A 167 -13.58 5.97 2.60
C GLY A 167 -13.37 5.68 1.12
N VAL A 168 -12.32 4.92 0.77
CA VAL A 168 -12.08 4.37 -0.57
C VAL A 168 -12.62 2.95 -0.64
N ASP A 169 -13.42 2.63 -1.64
CA ASP A 169 -13.90 1.26 -1.89
C ASP A 169 -12.81 0.45 -2.58
N ALA A 170 -11.99 -0.23 -1.79
CA ALA A 170 -10.81 -0.93 -2.30
C ALA A 170 -10.94 -2.44 -2.22
N TYR A 171 -10.46 -3.11 -3.27
CA TYR A 171 -10.20 -4.54 -3.32
C TYR A 171 -8.72 -4.79 -3.51
N GLY A 172 -8.24 -5.99 -3.19
CA GLY A 172 -6.82 -6.33 -3.31
C GLY A 172 -6.60 -7.55 -4.19
N VAL A 173 -5.53 -7.53 -4.99
CA VAL A 173 -5.04 -8.71 -5.71
C VAL A 173 -3.60 -8.96 -5.31
N SER A 174 -3.32 -10.20 -4.82
CA SER A 174 -1.97 -10.56 -4.38
C SER A 174 -1.01 -10.73 -5.54
N SER A 175 0.18 -10.15 -5.39
CA SER A 175 1.31 -10.29 -6.31
C SER A 175 2.37 -11.29 -5.83
N ASP A 176 1.99 -12.25 -4.98
CA ASP A 176 2.90 -13.31 -4.50
C ASP A 176 3.12 -14.37 -5.57
N LEU A 177 3.80 -13.99 -6.68
CA LEU A 177 4.16 -14.92 -7.77
C LEU A 177 5.37 -15.77 -7.42
N ASN A 178 6.22 -15.26 -6.52
CA ASN A 178 7.44 -15.92 -6.09
C ASN A 178 7.60 -15.89 -4.56
N THR A 179 8.52 -16.70 -4.05
CA THR A 179 8.94 -16.64 -2.65
C THR A 179 10.18 -15.76 -2.51
N TYR A 180 10.18 -14.88 -1.48
CA TYR A 180 11.26 -13.92 -1.28
C TYR A 180 12.03 -14.23 0.01
N ALA A 181 13.36 -14.11 -0.02
CA ALA A 181 14.18 -14.20 1.18
C ALA A 181 13.77 -13.11 2.21
N GLY A 182 13.85 -13.42 3.50
CA GLY A 182 13.57 -12.46 4.58
C GLY A 182 12.08 -12.23 4.87
N GLN A 183 11.18 -13.13 4.50
CA GLN A 183 9.73 -12.98 4.73
C GLN A 183 9.40 -12.77 6.22
N SER A 184 10.02 -13.53 7.13
CA SER A 184 9.76 -13.39 8.58
C SER A 184 10.05 -11.97 9.11
N MET A 185 11.08 -11.31 8.58
CA MET A 185 11.38 -9.92 8.97
C MET A 185 10.34 -8.95 8.42
N ARG A 186 9.84 -9.18 7.18
CA ARG A 186 8.74 -8.38 6.61
C ARG A 186 7.45 -8.56 7.42
N ASP A 187 7.12 -9.80 7.78
CA ASP A 187 5.93 -10.10 8.60
C ASP A 187 6.00 -9.39 9.96
N PHE A 188 7.16 -9.42 10.61
CA PHE A 188 7.37 -8.70 11.86
C PHE A 188 7.23 -7.18 11.69
N ARG A 189 7.86 -6.61 10.67
CA ARG A 189 7.74 -5.17 10.34
C ARG A 189 6.30 -4.78 10.07
N GLU A 190 5.53 -5.64 9.39
CA GLU A 190 4.13 -5.37 9.09
C GLU A 190 3.23 -5.37 10.33
N VAL A 191 3.54 -6.14 11.38
CA VAL A 191 2.81 -6.02 12.66
C VAL A 191 2.92 -4.59 13.21
N LEU A 192 4.13 -4.03 13.22
CA LEU A 192 4.37 -2.66 13.68
C LEU A 192 3.77 -1.61 12.73
N ALA A 193 3.88 -1.83 11.42
CA ALA A 193 3.32 -0.94 10.40
C ALA A 193 1.79 -0.87 10.50
N ARG A 194 1.11 -2.00 10.70
CA ARG A 194 -0.34 -2.05 10.91
C ARG A 194 -0.76 -1.28 12.15
N CYS A 195 0.00 -1.37 13.24
CA CYS A 195 -0.29 -0.61 14.46
C CYS A 195 -0.06 0.91 14.24
N LYS A 196 1.03 1.28 13.55
CA LYS A 196 1.29 2.67 13.18
C LYS A 196 0.14 3.24 12.34
N ASP A 197 -0.24 2.55 11.28
CA ASP A 197 -1.25 3.04 10.34
C ASP A 197 -2.65 2.99 10.94
N TRP A 198 -2.92 2.07 11.90
CA TRP A 198 -4.13 2.12 12.71
C TRP A 198 -4.23 3.45 13.50
N VAL A 199 -3.13 3.90 14.10
CA VAL A 199 -3.08 5.21 14.80
C VAL A 199 -3.21 6.35 13.79
N MET A 200 -2.52 6.31 12.64
CA MET A 200 -2.62 7.32 11.58
C MET A 200 -4.09 7.50 11.13
N CYS A 201 -4.80 6.41 10.93
CA CYS A 201 -6.22 6.44 10.53
C CYS A 201 -7.18 6.97 11.60
N ILE A 202 -6.78 7.09 12.87
CA ILE A 202 -7.58 7.77 13.90
C ILE A 202 -7.49 9.29 13.74
N PHE A 203 -6.31 9.81 13.42
CA PHE A 203 -6.04 11.26 13.36
C PHE A 203 -6.21 11.83 11.94
N ILE A 204 -6.14 10.98 10.93
CA ILE A 204 -6.24 11.32 9.48
C ILE A 204 -5.40 12.57 9.14
N PRO A 205 -4.07 12.56 9.40
CA PRO A 205 -3.24 13.70 9.06
C PRO A 205 -3.15 13.85 7.53
N GLU A 206 -2.98 15.10 7.08
CA GLU A 206 -2.69 15.36 5.67
C GLU A 206 -1.37 14.69 5.24
N PRO A 207 -1.25 14.25 3.97
CA PRO A 207 -0.01 13.69 3.45
C PRO A 207 1.07 14.76 3.33
N THR A 208 2.31 14.34 3.16
CA THR A 208 3.48 15.24 3.05
C THR A 208 3.32 16.23 1.90
N TYR A 209 2.78 15.78 0.78
CA TYR A 209 2.47 16.62 -0.38
C TYR A 209 1.03 16.41 -0.83
N LEU A 210 0.28 17.51 -0.84
CA LEU A 210 -0.93 17.67 -1.62
C LEU A 210 -0.55 18.45 -2.88
N GLY A 211 -1.26 18.23 -3.96
CA GLY A 211 -1.10 18.96 -5.23
C GLY A 211 -2.48 19.36 -5.75
N GLU A 212 -2.51 19.90 -6.96
CA GLU A 212 -3.76 20.05 -7.69
C GLU A 212 -4.31 18.67 -8.05
N ALA A 213 -5.63 18.56 -8.15
CA ALA A 213 -6.28 17.31 -8.55
C ALA A 213 -5.94 16.95 -10.00
N ILE A 214 -5.59 15.71 -10.23
CA ILE A 214 -5.35 15.10 -11.54
C ILE A 214 -6.23 13.84 -11.62
N PRO A 215 -7.51 13.98 -11.96
CA PRO A 215 -8.46 12.86 -11.93
C PRO A 215 -7.99 11.67 -12.78
N VAL A 216 -8.05 10.47 -12.22
CA VAL A 216 -7.60 9.25 -12.92
C VAL A 216 -8.47 8.92 -14.15
N SER A 217 -9.64 9.54 -14.26
CA SER A 217 -10.48 9.46 -15.45
C SER A 217 -9.90 10.21 -16.67
N GLY A 218 -8.89 11.06 -16.45
CA GLY A 218 -8.23 11.89 -17.48
C GLY A 218 -7.12 11.15 -18.23
N ASN A 219 -6.07 11.93 -18.58
CA ASN A 219 -4.89 11.45 -19.29
C ASN A 219 -3.69 11.31 -18.34
N GLY A 220 -3.14 10.11 -18.26
CA GLY A 220 -2.00 9.78 -17.38
C GLY A 220 -0.69 10.50 -17.76
N ASP A 221 -0.57 11.01 -18.99
CA ASP A 221 0.59 11.79 -19.40
C ASP A 221 0.69 13.16 -18.71
N LEU A 222 -0.39 13.62 -18.08
CA LEU A 222 -0.37 14.82 -17.22
C LEU A 222 0.46 14.63 -15.95
N THR A 223 0.80 13.38 -15.61
CA THR A 223 1.64 13.04 -14.46
C THR A 223 3.10 12.78 -14.83
N ASN A 224 3.47 12.95 -16.12
CA ASN A 224 4.86 12.84 -16.56
C ASN A 224 5.67 14.04 -16.05
N ASP A 225 6.94 13.79 -15.68
CA ASP A 225 7.95 14.83 -15.37
C ASP A 225 8.45 15.54 -16.61
#